data_d3d1e87c706924955afdfc857033e922
#
_entry.id   d3d1e87c706924955afdfc857033e922
#
_cell.length_a   1.000
_cell.length_b   1.000
_cell.length_c   1.000
_cell.angle_alpha   90.00
_cell.angle_beta   90.00
_cell.angle_gamma   90.00
#
_symmetry.space_group_name_H-M   'P 1'
#
loop_
_entity.id
_entity.type
_entity.pdbx_description
1 polymer ?
#
loop_
_entity_poly.entity_id
_entity_poly.type
_entity_poly.pdbx_seq_one_letter_code
_entity_poly.pdbx_strand_id
1 'polypeptide(L)'
;MARQVRSEVTRRKILSAAIDVFGEVGYAAAGWNAIIDRTGMTKGALYHHFDSKESLASAIIEEGSGAIFVAFRNVCGRSSPALENMIHGTFTIANVLGSDKMARTAAQLTAALSGFNPAAADFYANLVELMAVQARRASTEGDVRADLDPVVVSESIVSAMFGTLLLCNAIAAAGPAHREGSRTDPGTAKAAGRANQFWELLLGGIATDESLPYFREFLAREALRHGRPVPSSPTAVIAVTRAI
;
A
#
# COMPACT_ATOMS: atom_id res chain seq x y z
N MET A 1 34.03 -3.30 4.72
CA MET A 1 33.15 -2.46 3.89
C MET A 1 32.83 -3.09 2.52
N ALA A 2 33.77 -3.41 1.64
CA ALA A 2 33.45 -3.93 0.29
C ALA A 2 32.65 -5.24 0.27
N ARG A 3 32.87 -6.17 1.21
CA ARG A 3 32.12 -7.46 1.31
C ARG A 3 30.67 -7.22 1.72
N GLN A 4 30.43 -6.30 2.65
CA GLN A 4 29.08 -5.96 3.13
C GLN A 4 28.25 -5.27 2.04
N VAL A 5 28.86 -4.35 1.28
CA VAL A 5 28.20 -3.70 0.13
C VAL A 5 27.81 -4.71 -0.95
N ARG A 6 28.68 -5.68 -1.26
CA ARG A 6 28.36 -6.75 -2.23
C ARG A 6 27.22 -7.65 -1.74
N SER A 7 27.21 -8.00 -0.46
CA SER A 7 26.12 -8.78 0.14
C SER A 7 24.78 -8.06 0.03
N GLU A 8 24.74 -6.75 0.32
CA GLU A 8 23.54 -5.94 0.23
C GLU A 8 23.02 -5.80 -1.22
N VAL A 9 23.92 -5.59 -2.19
CA VAL A 9 23.56 -5.55 -3.61
C VAL A 9 22.96 -6.89 -4.06
N THR A 10 23.55 -8.01 -3.62
CA THR A 10 23.03 -9.35 -3.91
C THR A 10 21.66 -9.55 -3.29
N ARG A 11 21.48 -9.18 -2.02
CA ARG A 11 20.20 -9.27 -1.32
C ARG A 11 19.09 -8.49 -2.05
N ARG A 12 19.35 -7.25 -2.46
CA ARG A 12 18.40 -6.43 -3.23
C ARG A 12 18.05 -7.04 -4.57
N LYS A 13 19.01 -7.65 -5.26
CA LYS A 13 18.76 -8.33 -6.53
C LYS A 13 17.82 -9.54 -6.35
N ILE A 14 17.98 -10.29 -5.27
CA ILE A 14 17.10 -11.41 -4.92
C ILE A 14 15.69 -10.91 -4.62
N LEU A 15 15.56 -9.87 -3.78
CA LEU A 15 14.26 -9.25 -3.45
C LEU A 15 13.55 -8.74 -4.72
N SER A 16 14.26 -8.05 -5.61
CA SER A 16 13.69 -7.57 -6.87
C SER A 16 13.15 -8.70 -7.74
N ALA A 17 13.94 -9.79 -7.90
CA ALA A 17 13.49 -10.96 -8.66
C ALA A 17 12.28 -11.66 -8.03
N ALA A 18 12.24 -11.75 -6.70
CA ALA A 18 11.12 -12.34 -5.99
C ALA A 18 9.85 -11.48 -6.12
N ILE A 19 9.98 -10.16 -6.05
CA ILE A 19 8.86 -9.22 -6.27
C ILE A 19 8.28 -9.38 -7.68
N ASP A 20 9.15 -9.57 -8.69
CA ASP A 20 8.70 -9.83 -10.05
C ASP A 20 7.91 -11.13 -10.15
N VAL A 21 8.48 -12.23 -9.62
CA VAL A 21 7.84 -13.55 -9.67
C VAL A 21 6.54 -13.58 -8.86
N PHE A 22 6.54 -13.04 -7.63
CA PHE A 22 5.31 -12.97 -6.82
C PHE A 22 4.22 -12.10 -7.46
N GLY A 23 4.61 -11.02 -8.12
CA GLY A 23 3.68 -10.16 -8.85
C GLY A 23 3.09 -10.81 -10.11
N GLU A 24 3.84 -11.68 -10.77
CA GLU A 24 3.41 -12.38 -12.00
C GLU A 24 2.48 -13.56 -11.72
N VAL A 25 2.83 -14.41 -10.76
CA VAL A 25 2.13 -15.70 -10.54
C VAL A 25 1.52 -15.85 -9.15
N GLY A 26 1.70 -14.88 -8.27
CA GLY A 26 1.27 -14.93 -6.86
C GLY A 26 2.20 -15.78 -5.99
N TYR A 27 2.07 -15.62 -4.66
CA TYR A 27 2.92 -16.34 -3.70
C TYR A 27 2.79 -17.87 -3.81
N ALA A 28 1.58 -18.39 -3.90
CA ALA A 28 1.35 -19.84 -3.88
C ALA A 28 2.03 -20.55 -5.06
N ALA A 29 1.88 -20.00 -6.28
CA ALA A 29 2.43 -20.59 -7.51
C ALA A 29 3.91 -20.26 -7.75
N ALA A 30 4.47 -19.28 -7.04
CA ALA A 30 5.88 -18.91 -7.18
C ALA A 30 6.81 -20.03 -6.70
N GLY A 31 7.55 -20.59 -7.63
CA GLY A 31 8.57 -21.61 -7.36
C GLY A 31 9.91 -20.96 -7.01
N TRP A 32 10.68 -21.64 -6.12
CA TRP A 32 12.01 -21.21 -5.74
C TRP A 32 12.97 -21.14 -6.94
N ASN A 33 12.85 -22.12 -7.87
CA ASN A 33 13.65 -22.15 -9.09
C ASN A 33 13.36 -20.95 -10.02
N ALA A 34 12.09 -20.53 -10.13
CA ALA A 34 11.76 -19.36 -10.94
C ALA A 34 12.42 -18.07 -10.42
N ILE A 35 12.55 -17.94 -9.09
CA ILE A 35 13.28 -16.83 -8.48
C ILE A 35 14.78 -16.93 -8.77
N ILE A 36 15.37 -18.12 -8.62
CA ILE A 36 16.79 -18.38 -8.95
C ILE A 36 17.08 -18.00 -10.40
N ASP A 37 16.29 -18.53 -11.33
CA ASP A 37 16.47 -18.28 -12.77
C ASP A 37 16.37 -16.78 -13.10
N ARG A 38 15.44 -16.07 -12.46
CA ARG A 38 15.27 -14.62 -12.61
C ARG A 38 16.47 -13.82 -12.08
N THR A 39 17.14 -14.31 -11.03
CA THR A 39 18.36 -13.65 -10.51
C THR A 39 19.60 -13.92 -11.36
N GLY A 40 19.63 -15.02 -12.10
CA GLY A 40 20.84 -15.53 -12.77
C GLY A 40 21.93 -15.93 -11.78
N MET A 41 21.59 -16.23 -10.53
CA MET A 41 22.53 -16.67 -9.47
C MET A 41 22.46 -18.16 -9.27
N THR A 42 23.47 -18.70 -8.56
CA THR A 42 23.43 -20.10 -8.14
C THR A 42 22.45 -20.30 -6.99
N LYS A 43 21.89 -21.52 -6.90
CA LYS A 43 21.03 -21.94 -5.80
C LYS A 43 21.68 -21.69 -4.43
N GLY A 44 22.96 -22.01 -4.28
CA GLY A 44 23.71 -21.77 -3.04
C GLY A 44 23.82 -20.29 -2.65
N ALA A 45 23.98 -19.41 -3.63
CA ALA A 45 24.00 -17.95 -3.37
C ALA A 45 22.67 -17.44 -2.85
N LEU A 46 21.55 -17.96 -3.36
CA LEU A 46 20.21 -17.59 -2.86
C LEU A 46 20.01 -18.08 -1.42
N TYR A 47 20.32 -19.36 -1.14
CA TYR A 47 20.18 -19.93 0.20
C TYR A 47 21.11 -19.29 1.25
N HIS A 48 22.17 -18.64 0.82
CA HIS A 48 23.02 -17.86 1.73
C HIS A 48 22.33 -16.60 2.27
N HIS A 49 21.37 -16.05 1.52
CA HIS A 49 20.62 -14.84 1.90
C HIS A 49 19.23 -15.14 2.50
N PHE A 50 18.56 -16.15 1.97
CA PHE A 50 17.22 -16.53 2.37
C PHE A 50 17.11 -18.07 2.40
N ASP A 51 16.74 -18.62 3.53
CA ASP A 51 16.62 -20.05 3.76
C ASP A 51 15.32 -20.66 3.21
N SER A 52 14.31 -19.84 2.98
CA SER A 52 12.98 -20.26 2.50
C SER A 52 12.28 -19.18 1.68
N LYS A 53 11.26 -19.60 0.92
CA LYS A 53 10.34 -18.67 0.24
C LYS A 53 9.58 -17.77 1.24
N GLU A 54 9.32 -18.31 2.43
CA GLU A 54 8.63 -17.59 3.49
C GLU A 54 9.52 -16.49 4.08
N SER A 55 10.79 -16.78 4.40
CA SER A 55 11.73 -15.76 4.90
C SER A 55 11.95 -14.65 3.88
N LEU A 56 11.96 -14.99 2.59
CA LEU A 56 12.03 -14.01 1.50
C LEU A 56 10.76 -13.14 1.42
N ALA A 57 9.59 -13.76 1.58
CA ALA A 57 8.32 -13.03 1.62
C ALA A 57 8.23 -12.11 2.86
N SER A 58 8.65 -12.59 4.03
CA SER A 58 8.71 -11.78 5.26
C SER A 58 9.59 -10.55 5.07
N ALA A 59 10.77 -10.70 4.48
CA ALA A 59 11.65 -9.57 4.19
C ALA A 59 11.02 -8.54 3.23
N ILE A 60 10.25 -9.00 2.23
CA ILE A 60 9.52 -8.09 1.33
C ILE A 60 8.40 -7.37 2.09
N ILE A 61 7.67 -8.06 2.97
CA ILE A 61 6.63 -7.45 3.81
C ILE A 61 7.26 -6.37 4.71
N GLU A 62 8.34 -6.68 5.41
CA GLU A 62 9.02 -5.76 6.31
C GLU A 62 9.55 -4.51 5.58
N GLU A 63 10.23 -4.67 4.46
CA GLU A 63 10.80 -3.54 3.70
C GLU A 63 9.72 -2.71 3.01
N GLY A 64 8.72 -3.36 2.40
CA GLY A 64 7.64 -2.67 1.68
C GLY A 64 6.66 -1.98 2.63
N SER A 65 6.42 -2.54 3.83
CA SER A 65 5.58 -1.90 4.85
C SER A 65 6.19 -0.61 5.38
N GLY A 66 7.52 -0.52 5.42
CA GLY A 66 8.23 0.68 5.83
C GLY A 66 7.83 1.92 5.03
N ALA A 67 7.68 1.79 3.71
CA ALA A 67 7.24 2.89 2.84
C ALA A 67 5.80 3.33 3.18
N ILE A 68 4.91 2.38 3.46
CA ILE A 68 3.51 2.65 3.82
C ILE A 68 3.44 3.39 5.17
N PHE A 69 4.16 2.90 6.19
CA PHE A 69 4.17 3.51 7.52
C PHE A 69 4.81 4.90 7.52
N VAL A 70 5.89 5.11 6.76
CA VAL A 70 6.53 6.43 6.64
C VAL A 70 5.57 7.40 5.94
N ALA A 71 4.92 6.99 4.87
CA ALA A 71 3.96 7.83 4.15
C ALA A 71 2.80 8.27 5.06
N PHE A 72 2.21 7.34 5.83
CA PHE A 72 1.14 7.66 6.76
C PHE A 72 1.61 8.58 7.90
N ARG A 73 2.75 8.27 8.54
CA ARG A 73 3.31 9.11 9.61
C ARG A 73 3.64 10.53 9.15
N ASN A 74 4.11 10.71 7.92
CA ASN A 74 4.38 12.04 7.36
C ASN A 74 3.12 12.88 7.20
N VAL A 75 1.98 12.26 6.94
CA VAL A 75 0.67 12.95 6.96
C VAL A 75 0.30 13.35 8.39
N CYS A 76 0.40 12.40 9.34
CA CYS A 76 0.01 12.60 10.74
C CYS A 76 0.91 13.58 11.51
N GLY A 77 2.10 13.88 11.03
CA GLY A 77 3.02 14.88 11.61
C GLY A 77 2.58 16.33 11.39
N ARG A 78 1.50 16.56 10.67
CA ARG A 78 0.94 17.90 10.43
C ARG A 78 -0.04 18.26 11.55
N SER A 79 -0.22 19.57 11.81
CA SER A 79 -1.17 20.09 12.80
C SER A 79 -2.62 20.17 12.27
N SER A 80 -2.97 19.32 11.32
CA SER A 80 -4.35 19.21 10.78
C SER A 80 -5.26 18.48 11.76
N PRO A 81 -6.59 18.62 11.66
CA PRO A 81 -7.53 17.76 12.34
C PRO A 81 -7.21 16.28 12.13
N ALA A 82 -7.35 15.46 13.19
CA ALA A 82 -6.93 14.06 13.12
C ALA A 82 -7.75 13.25 12.10
N LEU A 83 -9.03 13.57 11.92
CA LEU A 83 -9.86 12.90 10.90
C LEU A 83 -9.44 13.28 9.49
N GLU A 84 -8.94 14.50 9.23
CA GLU A 84 -8.28 14.85 7.96
C GLU A 84 -7.04 13.97 7.72
N ASN A 85 -6.22 13.76 8.76
CA ASN A 85 -5.04 12.91 8.67
C ASN A 85 -5.42 11.46 8.33
N MET A 86 -6.50 10.93 8.90
CA MET A 86 -7.01 9.59 8.58
C MET A 86 -7.44 9.49 7.12
N ILE A 87 -8.24 10.44 6.64
CA ILE A 87 -8.70 10.49 5.24
C ILE A 87 -7.49 10.63 4.30
N HIS A 88 -6.70 11.69 4.46
CA HIS A 88 -5.55 11.96 3.60
C HIS A 88 -4.50 10.84 3.65
N GLY A 89 -4.29 10.22 4.83
CA GLY A 89 -3.39 9.09 5.02
C GLY A 89 -3.79 7.87 4.19
N THR A 90 -5.08 7.55 4.10
CA THR A 90 -5.56 6.42 3.27
C THR A 90 -5.36 6.68 1.77
N PHE A 91 -5.59 7.91 1.28
CA PHE A 91 -5.26 8.27 -0.11
C PHE A 91 -3.76 8.21 -0.37
N THR A 92 -2.95 8.64 0.58
CA THR A 92 -1.48 8.57 0.48
C THR A 92 -1.00 7.12 0.41
N ILE A 93 -1.53 6.22 1.25
CA ILE A 93 -1.26 4.78 1.17
C ILE A 93 -1.69 4.21 -0.18
N ALA A 94 -2.88 4.56 -0.67
CA ALA A 94 -3.37 4.13 -1.98
C ALA A 94 -2.42 4.54 -3.12
N ASN A 95 -1.84 5.74 -3.05
CA ASN A 95 -0.84 6.20 -4.02
C ASN A 95 0.48 5.44 -3.92
N VAL A 96 0.97 5.17 -2.69
CA VAL A 96 2.17 4.35 -2.49
C VAL A 96 1.97 2.95 -3.08
N LEU A 97 0.84 2.31 -2.78
CA LEU A 97 0.49 0.99 -3.35
C LEU A 97 0.34 1.03 -4.88
N GLY A 98 -0.05 2.16 -5.45
CA GLY A 98 -0.14 2.37 -6.89
C GLY A 98 1.21 2.54 -7.58
N SER A 99 2.15 3.23 -6.95
CA SER A 99 3.42 3.68 -7.55
C SER A 99 4.63 2.83 -7.14
N ASP A 100 4.64 2.26 -5.94
CA ASP A 100 5.75 1.47 -5.41
C ASP A 100 5.46 -0.03 -5.53
N LYS A 101 6.27 -0.72 -6.34
CA LYS A 101 6.12 -2.16 -6.58
C LYS A 101 6.43 -3.00 -5.34
N MET A 102 7.41 -2.59 -4.53
CA MET A 102 7.78 -3.26 -3.28
C MET A 102 6.61 -3.18 -2.28
N ALA A 103 6.08 -1.97 -2.03
CA ALA A 103 4.95 -1.76 -1.13
C ALA A 103 3.69 -2.51 -1.58
N ARG A 104 3.42 -2.53 -2.88
CA ARG A 104 2.29 -3.28 -3.46
C ARG A 104 2.44 -4.78 -3.26
N THR A 105 3.63 -5.33 -3.55
CA THR A 105 3.90 -6.76 -3.36
C THR A 105 3.87 -7.13 -1.88
N ALA A 106 4.39 -6.26 -0.99
CA ALA A 106 4.28 -6.45 0.46
C ALA A 106 2.81 -6.57 0.90
N ALA A 107 1.94 -5.65 0.46
CA ALA A 107 0.51 -5.70 0.79
C ALA A 107 -0.19 -6.97 0.26
N GLN A 108 0.18 -7.44 -0.94
CA GLN A 108 -0.33 -8.69 -1.50
C GLN A 108 0.14 -9.92 -0.69
N LEU A 109 1.43 -9.96 -0.33
CA LEU A 109 2.00 -11.03 0.50
C LEU A 109 1.40 -11.02 1.90
N THR A 110 1.21 -9.85 2.50
CA THR A 110 0.54 -9.71 3.79
C THR A 110 -0.86 -10.35 3.77
N ALA A 111 -1.66 -10.06 2.73
CA ALA A 111 -2.98 -10.66 2.59
C ALA A 111 -2.92 -12.19 2.39
N ALA A 112 -1.95 -12.68 1.61
CA ALA A 112 -1.81 -14.10 1.33
C ALA A 112 -1.27 -14.91 2.53
N LEU A 113 -0.55 -14.27 3.46
CA LEU A 113 0.17 -14.91 4.54
C LEU A 113 -0.37 -14.57 5.94
N SER A 114 -1.44 -13.78 6.04
CA SER A 114 -1.97 -13.22 7.29
C SER A 114 -2.32 -14.27 8.36
N GLY A 115 -2.63 -15.51 7.96
CA GLY A 115 -3.01 -16.57 8.90
C GLY A 115 -1.85 -17.28 9.60
N PHE A 116 -0.59 -17.08 9.15
CA PHE A 116 0.53 -17.88 9.64
C PHE A 116 1.91 -17.20 9.60
N ASN A 117 2.03 -16.01 9.05
CA ASN A 117 3.30 -15.28 8.95
C ASN A 117 3.35 -14.12 9.93
N PRO A 118 4.33 -14.07 10.86
CA PRO A 118 4.44 -13.00 11.86
C PRO A 118 4.57 -11.60 11.26
N ALA A 119 5.37 -11.42 10.20
CA ALA A 119 5.55 -10.11 9.57
C ALA A 119 4.23 -9.58 8.97
N ALA A 120 3.37 -10.50 8.47
CA ALA A 120 2.05 -10.13 7.98
C ALA A 120 1.10 -9.72 9.14
N ALA A 121 1.15 -10.42 10.27
CA ALA A 121 0.38 -10.06 11.46
C ALA A 121 0.83 -8.70 12.01
N ASP A 122 2.13 -8.49 12.15
CA ASP A 122 2.73 -7.24 12.63
C ASP A 122 2.39 -6.05 11.73
N PHE A 123 2.34 -6.26 10.41
CA PHE A 123 1.92 -5.21 9.48
C PHE A 123 0.52 -4.68 9.80
N TYR A 124 -0.47 -5.56 9.94
CA TYR A 124 -1.83 -5.14 10.25
C TYR A 124 -1.95 -4.52 11.63
N ALA A 125 -1.35 -5.14 12.66
CA ALA A 125 -1.36 -4.63 14.03
C ALA A 125 -0.77 -3.21 14.10
N ASN A 126 0.38 -2.98 13.48
CA ASN A 126 1.02 -1.67 13.44
C ASN A 126 0.18 -0.63 12.68
N LEU A 127 -0.45 -1.00 11.58
CA LEU A 127 -1.27 -0.07 10.81
C LEU A 127 -2.54 0.32 11.56
N VAL A 128 -3.20 -0.65 12.20
CA VAL A 128 -4.37 -0.40 13.06
C VAL A 128 -3.99 0.54 14.20
N GLU A 129 -2.87 0.30 14.89
CA GLU A 129 -2.43 1.16 16.00
C GLU A 129 -2.09 2.58 15.53
N LEU A 130 -1.39 2.74 14.40
CA LEU A 130 -1.13 4.06 13.82
C LEU A 130 -2.42 4.82 13.51
N MET A 131 -3.42 4.13 12.99
CA MET A 131 -4.74 4.71 12.71
C MET A 131 -5.49 5.02 14.01
N ALA A 132 -5.43 4.13 15.03
CA ALA A 132 -6.10 4.30 16.31
C ALA A 132 -5.59 5.51 17.11
N VAL A 133 -4.31 5.85 16.98
CA VAL A 133 -3.77 7.10 17.53
C VAL A 133 -4.51 8.31 16.95
N GLN A 134 -4.76 8.33 15.65
CA GLN A 134 -5.50 9.43 15.02
C GLN A 134 -6.99 9.38 15.37
N ALA A 135 -7.60 8.20 15.43
CA ALA A 135 -9.02 8.06 15.80
C ALA A 135 -9.28 8.55 17.24
N ARG A 136 -8.41 8.19 18.21
CA ARG A 136 -8.48 8.72 19.59
C ARG A 136 -8.36 10.24 19.62
N ARG A 137 -7.45 10.80 18.82
CA ARG A 137 -7.29 12.25 18.71
C ARG A 137 -8.52 12.90 18.07
N ALA A 138 -9.06 12.36 17.00
CA ALA A 138 -10.26 12.86 16.32
C ALA A 138 -11.51 12.84 17.23
N SER A 139 -11.62 11.81 18.09
CA SER A 139 -12.67 11.77 19.13
C SER A 139 -12.49 12.88 20.17
N THR A 140 -11.24 13.16 20.60
CA THR A 140 -10.92 14.25 21.53
C THR A 140 -11.16 15.63 20.89
N GLU A 141 -10.93 15.78 19.60
CA GLU A 141 -11.20 16.99 18.82
C GLU A 141 -12.71 17.22 18.58
N GLY A 142 -13.57 16.22 18.84
CA GLY A 142 -15.01 16.27 18.63
C GLY A 142 -15.46 15.98 17.20
N ASP A 143 -14.54 15.50 16.36
CA ASP A 143 -14.81 15.18 14.95
C ASP A 143 -15.37 13.76 14.78
N VAL A 144 -14.92 12.82 15.61
CA VAL A 144 -15.41 11.44 15.67
C VAL A 144 -16.33 11.26 16.86
N ARG A 145 -17.42 10.53 16.67
CA ARG A 145 -18.43 10.26 17.70
C ARG A 145 -17.79 9.58 18.92
N ALA A 146 -18.10 10.11 20.11
CA ALA A 146 -17.50 9.67 21.37
C ALA A 146 -18.00 8.29 21.85
N ASP A 147 -19.09 7.77 21.29
CA ASP A 147 -19.63 6.43 21.59
C ASP A 147 -18.93 5.31 20.79
N LEU A 148 -18.02 5.64 19.87
CA LEU A 148 -17.29 4.68 19.07
C LEU A 148 -15.93 4.34 19.71
N ASP A 149 -15.60 3.05 19.71
CA ASP A 149 -14.24 2.61 20.06
C ASP A 149 -13.26 3.00 18.94
N PRO A 150 -12.22 3.80 19.23
CA PRO A 150 -11.23 4.21 18.25
C PRO A 150 -10.49 3.05 17.57
N VAL A 151 -10.33 1.91 18.26
CA VAL A 151 -9.71 0.71 17.69
C VAL A 151 -10.65 0.10 16.64
N VAL A 152 -11.93 -0.05 16.96
CA VAL A 152 -12.94 -0.58 16.01
C VAL A 152 -13.08 0.32 14.78
N VAL A 153 -13.06 1.65 14.95
CA VAL A 153 -13.04 2.61 13.83
C VAL A 153 -11.82 2.35 12.94
N SER A 154 -10.65 2.16 13.54
CA SER A 154 -9.39 1.95 12.82
C SER A 154 -9.37 0.61 12.10
N GLU A 155 -9.80 -0.46 12.75
CA GLU A 155 -9.95 -1.78 12.13
C GLU A 155 -10.92 -1.74 10.95
N SER A 156 -12.02 -1.01 11.06
CA SER A 156 -13.00 -0.84 9.99
C SER A 156 -12.39 -0.15 8.76
N ILE A 157 -11.61 0.92 8.98
CA ILE A 157 -10.95 1.66 7.90
C ILE A 157 -9.86 0.80 7.24
N VAL A 158 -9.00 0.14 8.03
CA VAL A 158 -7.94 -0.74 7.51
C VAL A 158 -8.56 -1.92 6.76
N SER A 159 -9.61 -2.54 7.30
CA SER A 159 -10.33 -3.63 6.65
C SER A 159 -10.96 -3.20 5.32
N ALA A 160 -11.60 -2.02 5.27
CA ALA A 160 -12.17 -1.48 4.04
C ALA A 160 -11.09 -1.22 2.97
N MET A 161 -9.95 -0.68 3.36
CA MET A 161 -8.84 -0.36 2.47
C MET A 161 -8.22 -1.64 1.86
N PHE A 162 -7.83 -2.60 2.70
CA PHE A 162 -7.17 -3.83 2.23
C PHE A 162 -8.16 -4.86 1.67
N GLY A 163 -9.37 -4.94 2.19
CA GLY A 163 -10.46 -5.74 1.61
C GLY A 163 -10.79 -5.30 0.19
N THR A 164 -10.83 -3.99 -0.04
CA THR A 164 -11.01 -3.42 -1.38
C THR A 164 -9.86 -3.81 -2.32
N LEU A 165 -8.61 -3.75 -1.85
CA LEU A 165 -7.43 -4.17 -2.63
C LEU A 165 -7.51 -5.67 -2.98
N LEU A 166 -7.85 -6.52 -2.02
CA LEU A 166 -8.01 -7.96 -2.21
C LEU A 166 -9.09 -8.28 -3.25
N LEU A 167 -10.28 -7.68 -3.12
CA LEU A 167 -11.39 -7.87 -4.05
C LEU A 167 -11.02 -7.43 -5.48
N CYS A 168 -10.28 -6.33 -5.63
CA CYS A 168 -9.83 -5.88 -6.93
C CYS A 168 -8.90 -6.87 -7.61
N ASN A 169 -7.95 -7.40 -6.84
CA ASN A 169 -7.00 -8.38 -7.35
C ASN A 169 -7.72 -9.68 -7.73
N ALA A 170 -8.66 -10.15 -6.90
CA ALA A 170 -9.46 -11.34 -7.17
C ALA A 170 -10.32 -11.19 -8.43
N ILE A 171 -11.04 -10.06 -8.58
CA ILE A 171 -11.87 -9.78 -9.77
C ILE A 171 -11.00 -9.65 -11.02
N ALA A 172 -9.82 -9.02 -10.91
CA ALA A 172 -8.89 -8.91 -12.03
C ALA A 172 -8.37 -10.28 -12.49
N ALA A 173 -8.15 -11.20 -11.57
CA ALA A 173 -7.69 -12.55 -11.85
C ALA A 173 -8.80 -13.45 -12.46
N ALA A 174 -10.07 -13.17 -12.18
CA ALA A 174 -11.21 -13.95 -12.70
C ALA A 174 -11.48 -13.78 -14.22
N GLY A 175 -10.75 -12.90 -14.91
CA GLY A 175 -10.78 -12.75 -16.38
C GLY A 175 -11.84 -11.79 -16.94
N PRO A 176 -11.94 -11.67 -18.27
CA PRO A 176 -12.73 -10.62 -18.94
C PRO A 176 -14.24 -10.72 -18.73
N ALA A 177 -14.81 -11.90 -18.49
CA ALA A 177 -16.24 -12.09 -18.27
C ALA A 177 -16.78 -11.31 -17.04
N HIS A 178 -15.92 -10.99 -16.09
CA HIS A 178 -16.28 -10.23 -14.88
C HIS A 178 -15.92 -8.73 -14.98
N ARG A 179 -15.40 -8.28 -16.14
CA ARG A 179 -14.92 -6.90 -16.36
C ARG A 179 -15.94 -5.95 -17.00
N GLU A 180 -17.10 -6.42 -17.43
CA GLU A 180 -18.06 -5.60 -18.20
C GLU A 180 -18.61 -4.37 -17.46
N GLY A 181 -18.34 -4.22 -16.16
CA GLY A 181 -18.66 -3.02 -15.38
C GLY A 181 -17.47 -2.16 -14.97
N SER A 182 -16.22 -2.54 -15.25
CA SER A 182 -15.01 -1.86 -14.72
C SER A 182 -14.01 -1.53 -15.83
N ARG A 183 -14.38 -0.57 -16.70
CA ARG A 183 -13.47 0.03 -17.69
C ARG A 183 -12.66 1.15 -17.02
N THR A 184 -11.64 0.82 -16.26
CA THR A 184 -10.65 1.80 -15.81
C THR A 184 -9.27 1.18 -15.63
N ASP A 185 -8.27 1.94 -16.01
CA ASP A 185 -6.82 1.74 -15.94
C ASP A 185 -6.36 1.12 -14.60
N PRO A 186 -5.43 0.14 -14.59
CA PRO A 186 -4.99 -0.56 -13.37
C PRO A 186 -4.01 0.24 -12.49
N GLY A 187 -4.09 1.58 -12.50
CA GLY A 187 -3.16 2.47 -11.80
C GLY A 187 -3.70 3.12 -10.52
N THR A 188 -2.96 4.11 -10.06
CA THR A 188 -3.17 4.92 -8.86
C THR A 188 -4.56 5.57 -8.79
N ALA A 189 -5.13 6.01 -9.92
CA ALA A 189 -6.46 6.62 -9.98
C ALA A 189 -7.57 5.66 -9.52
N LYS A 190 -7.43 4.35 -9.76
CA LYS A 190 -8.38 3.34 -9.31
C LYS A 190 -8.33 3.13 -7.80
N ALA A 191 -7.13 3.15 -7.21
CA ALA A 191 -6.96 2.99 -5.76
C ALA A 191 -7.50 4.20 -5.00
N ALA A 192 -7.23 5.42 -5.48
CA ALA A 192 -7.77 6.66 -4.92
C ALA A 192 -9.30 6.74 -5.03
N GLY A 193 -9.87 6.36 -6.18
CA GLY A 193 -11.32 6.31 -6.36
C GLY A 193 -12.02 5.37 -5.38
N ARG A 194 -11.37 4.27 -5.00
CA ARG A 194 -11.88 3.34 -4.00
C ARG A 194 -11.71 3.83 -2.58
N ALA A 195 -10.64 4.56 -2.28
CA ALA A 195 -10.50 5.27 -1.02
C ALA A 195 -11.67 6.24 -0.82
N ASN A 196 -12.03 7.00 -1.84
CA ASN A 196 -13.20 7.86 -1.81
C ASN A 196 -14.49 7.08 -1.51
N GLN A 197 -14.73 5.97 -2.24
CA GLN A 197 -15.95 5.18 -2.10
C GLN A 197 -16.16 4.62 -0.68
N PHE A 198 -15.12 4.04 -0.06
CA PHE A 198 -15.30 3.53 1.29
C PHE A 198 -15.46 4.65 2.33
N TRP A 199 -14.77 5.80 2.14
CA TRP A 199 -14.95 6.95 3.01
C TRP A 199 -16.37 7.55 2.91
N GLU A 200 -16.96 7.65 1.71
CA GLU A 200 -18.35 8.05 1.53
C GLU A 200 -19.32 7.18 2.34
N LEU A 201 -19.04 5.87 2.44
CA LEU A 201 -19.86 4.95 3.22
C LEU A 201 -19.62 5.05 4.73
N LEU A 202 -18.34 5.16 5.16
CA LEU A 202 -17.98 5.12 6.57
C LEU A 202 -18.17 6.46 7.28
N LEU A 203 -17.94 7.58 6.59
CA LEU A 203 -17.86 8.89 7.20
C LEU A 203 -19.15 9.28 7.93
N GLY A 204 -20.31 8.97 7.37
CA GLY A 204 -21.60 9.22 8.01
C GLY A 204 -21.87 8.41 9.28
N GLY A 205 -21.13 7.29 9.47
CA GLY A 205 -21.23 6.46 10.66
C GLY A 205 -20.26 6.83 11.76
N ILE A 206 -19.14 7.49 11.42
CA ILE A 206 -18.06 7.79 12.37
C ILE A 206 -17.92 9.26 12.76
N ALA A 207 -18.19 10.20 11.84
CA ALA A 207 -18.13 11.63 12.13
C ALA A 207 -19.34 12.08 12.96
N THR A 208 -19.14 13.14 13.77
CA THR A 208 -20.26 13.83 14.44
C THR A 208 -21.11 14.58 13.42
N ASP A 209 -22.39 14.83 13.74
CA ASP A 209 -23.29 15.57 12.86
C ASP A 209 -22.78 17.00 12.57
N GLU A 210 -22.08 17.60 13.52
CA GLU A 210 -21.49 18.93 13.40
C GLU A 210 -20.32 18.94 12.40
N SER A 211 -19.43 17.96 12.48
CA SER A 211 -18.20 17.87 11.66
C SER A 211 -18.45 17.27 10.27
N LEU A 212 -19.49 16.45 10.12
CA LEU A 212 -19.77 15.69 8.91
C LEU A 212 -19.80 16.53 7.62
N PRO A 213 -20.45 17.71 7.55
CA PRO A 213 -20.47 18.53 6.34
C PRO A 213 -19.05 18.95 5.90
N TYR A 214 -18.21 19.36 6.85
CA TYR A 214 -16.83 19.75 6.58
C TYR A 214 -16.02 18.60 5.99
N PHE A 215 -16.09 17.40 6.60
CA PHE A 215 -15.33 16.25 6.15
C PHE A 215 -15.83 15.66 4.82
N ARG A 216 -17.09 15.83 4.47
CA ARG A 216 -17.59 15.52 3.11
C ARG A 216 -16.94 16.41 2.05
N GLU A 217 -16.82 17.70 2.32
CA GLU A 217 -16.13 18.63 1.42
C GLU A 217 -14.63 18.34 1.35
N PHE A 218 -13.99 18.02 2.49
CA PHE A 218 -12.60 17.61 2.54
C PHE A 218 -12.36 16.36 1.71
N LEU A 219 -13.19 15.33 1.88
CA LEU A 219 -13.13 14.08 1.10
C LEU A 219 -13.25 14.36 -0.40
N ALA A 220 -14.19 15.20 -0.83
CA ALA A 220 -14.36 15.56 -2.23
C ALA A 220 -13.10 16.25 -2.80
N ARG A 221 -12.43 17.13 -2.02
CA ARG A 221 -11.17 17.76 -2.41
C ARG A 221 -10.03 16.74 -2.55
N GLU A 222 -9.92 15.79 -1.62
CA GLU A 222 -8.92 14.72 -1.69
C GLU A 222 -9.15 13.80 -2.89
N ALA A 223 -10.39 13.45 -3.19
CA ALA A 223 -10.73 12.66 -4.37
C ALA A 223 -10.30 13.36 -5.67
N LEU A 224 -10.51 14.66 -5.79
CA LEU A 224 -10.07 15.45 -6.93
C LEU A 224 -8.55 15.57 -7.03
N ARG A 225 -7.85 15.70 -5.89
CA ARG A 225 -6.39 15.80 -5.82
C ARG A 225 -5.72 14.52 -6.29
N HIS A 226 -6.22 13.37 -5.86
CA HIS A 226 -5.65 12.05 -6.11
C HIS A 226 -6.24 11.33 -7.34
N GLY A 227 -7.38 11.81 -7.87
CA GLY A 227 -8.02 11.29 -9.08
C GLY A 227 -7.41 11.81 -10.38
N ARG A 228 -6.54 12.82 -10.35
CA ARG A 228 -5.83 13.31 -11.55
C ARG A 228 -4.68 12.39 -11.90
N PRO A 229 -4.56 11.93 -13.17
CA PRO A 229 -3.37 11.23 -13.62
C PRO A 229 -2.15 12.16 -13.40
N VAL A 230 -1.10 11.63 -12.78
CA VAL A 230 0.19 12.34 -12.69
C VAL A 230 0.69 12.54 -14.10
N PRO A 231 0.93 13.78 -14.58
CA PRO A 231 1.50 14.00 -15.90
C PRO A 231 2.87 13.31 -15.89
N SER A 232 3.08 12.36 -16.82
CA SER A 232 4.39 11.80 -17.09
C SER A 232 5.32 12.96 -17.41
N SER A 233 6.37 13.14 -16.59
CA SER A 233 7.38 14.19 -16.80
C SER A 233 7.86 14.15 -18.24
N PRO A 234 7.87 15.27 -18.97
CA PRO A 234 8.44 15.29 -20.30
C PRO A 234 9.94 14.98 -20.16
N THR A 235 10.36 13.90 -20.79
CA THR A 235 11.78 13.59 -20.98
C THR A 235 12.44 14.82 -21.59
N ALA A 236 13.28 15.50 -20.83
CA ALA A 236 14.08 16.61 -21.33
C ALA A 236 15.02 16.05 -22.40
N VAL A 237 14.63 16.17 -23.64
CA VAL A 237 15.52 15.98 -24.79
C VAL A 237 16.51 17.13 -24.75
N ILE A 238 17.69 16.90 -24.16
CA ILE A 238 18.82 17.79 -24.30
C ILE A 238 19.30 17.65 -25.76
N ALA A 239 18.83 18.55 -26.61
CA ALA A 239 19.39 18.76 -27.93
C ALA A 239 20.77 19.41 -27.76
N VAL A 240 21.81 18.59 -27.82
CA VAL A 240 23.19 19.11 -27.99
C VAL A 240 23.31 19.58 -29.44
N THR A 241 23.06 20.85 -29.67
CA THR A 241 23.43 21.52 -30.93
C THR A 241 24.94 21.67 -30.93
N ARG A 242 25.65 20.85 -31.71
CA ARG A 242 27.00 21.12 -32.17
C ARG A 242 26.89 22.27 -33.20
N ALA A 243 27.41 23.42 -32.86
CA ALA A 243 27.77 24.46 -33.82
C ALA A 243 29.26 24.33 -34.16
N ILE A 244 29.52 24.39 -35.43
CA ILE A 244 30.77 24.36 -36.20
C ILE A 244 31.76 25.41 -35.70
#